data_da95b060a9c0b5f985ca23c1c85afea6
#
_entry.id   da95b060a9c0b5f985ca23c1c85afea6
#
_cell.length_a   1.000
_cell.length_b   1.000
_cell.length_c   1.000
_cell.angle_alpha   90.00
_cell.angle_beta   90.00
_cell.angle_gamma   90.00
#
_symmetry.space_group_name_H-M   'P 1'
#
loop_
_entity.id
_entity.type
_entity.pdbx_description
1 polymer ?
#
loop_
_entity_poly.entity_id
_entity_poly.type
_entity_poly.pdbx_seq_one_letter_code
_entity_poly.pdbx_strand_id
1 'polypeptide(L)'
;MAVPTRWKATEDEEKQIDEFMLALNKWILTTYHSDKSDEYWSYMVKCADAIIKKYPVGNDQPLYGVVFGFLEGMSAKQTGNDLHWSIEERIK
;
A
#
# COMPACT_ATOMS: atom_id res chain seq x y z
N MET A 1 -7.53 -26.34 -7.76
CA MET A 1 -6.16 -26.81 -7.43
C MET A 1 -5.73 -26.24 -6.09
N ALA A 2 -5.28 -27.09 -5.20
CA ALA A 2 -4.82 -26.63 -3.88
C ALA A 2 -3.44 -25.99 -3.97
N VAL A 3 -3.27 -24.87 -3.26
CA VAL A 3 -1.97 -24.20 -3.18
C VAL A 3 -1.06 -25.02 -2.28
N PRO A 4 0.19 -25.30 -2.69
CA PRO A 4 1.14 -26.00 -1.81
C PRO A 4 1.32 -25.26 -0.49
N THR A 5 1.38 -26.03 0.61
CA THR A 5 1.53 -25.44 1.96
C THR A 5 2.79 -24.57 2.06
N ARG A 6 3.87 -24.95 1.36
CA ARG A 6 5.13 -24.18 1.40
C ARG A 6 5.01 -22.76 0.83
N TRP A 7 3.94 -22.48 0.09
CA TRP A 7 3.72 -21.14 -0.47
C TRP A 7 2.88 -20.27 0.45
N LYS A 8 2.18 -20.87 1.39
CA LYS A 8 1.25 -20.14 2.26
C LYS A 8 1.99 -19.43 3.37
N ALA A 9 1.42 -18.31 3.81
CA ALA A 9 1.90 -17.64 5.00
C ALA A 9 1.71 -18.53 6.22
N THR A 10 2.59 -18.42 7.20
CA THR A 10 2.43 -19.08 8.49
C THR A 10 1.31 -18.39 9.27
N GLU A 11 0.83 -19.01 10.35
CA GLU A 11 -0.22 -18.40 11.19
C GLU A 11 0.20 -17.03 11.73
N ASP A 12 1.46 -16.91 12.14
CA ASP A 12 1.98 -15.64 12.65
C ASP A 12 2.06 -14.58 11.55
N GLU A 13 2.54 -14.96 10.38
CA GLU A 13 2.58 -14.07 9.23
C GLU A 13 1.18 -13.65 8.80
N GLU A 14 0.22 -14.57 8.79
CA GLU A 14 -1.17 -14.29 8.45
C GLU A 14 -1.75 -13.21 9.37
N LYS A 15 -1.53 -13.35 10.68
CA LYS A 15 -1.98 -12.38 11.67
C LYS A 15 -1.37 -11.01 11.40
N GLN A 16 -0.07 -10.95 11.13
CA GLN A 16 0.61 -9.71 10.82
C GLN A 16 0.09 -9.06 9.54
N ILE A 17 -0.16 -9.88 8.52
CA ILE A 17 -0.70 -9.40 7.24
C ILE A 17 -2.11 -8.84 7.43
N ASP A 18 -2.95 -9.53 8.20
CA ASP A 18 -4.31 -9.07 8.48
C ASP A 18 -4.31 -7.72 9.18
N GLU A 19 -3.47 -7.55 10.20
CA GLU A 19 -3.34 -6.29 10.93
C GLU A 19 -2.78 -5.19 10.05
N PHE A 20 -1.80 -5.51 9.21
CA PHE A 20 -1.22 -4.59 8.24
C PHE A 20 -2.28 -4.11 7.24
N MET A 21 -3.06 -5.04 6.69
CA MET A 21 -4.10 -4.70 5.72
C MET A 21 -5.21 -3.86 6.33
N LEU A 22 -5.53 -4.10 7.61
CA LEU A 22 -6.50 -3.28 8.32
C LEU A 22 -6.01 -1.84 8.48
N ALA A 23 -4.74 -1.67 8.85
CA ALA A 23 -4.13 -0.35 8.97
C ALA A 23 -4.07 0.35 7.61
N LEU A 24 -3.74 -0.39 6.57
CA LEU A 24 -3.70 0.13 5.21
C LEU A 24 -5.10 0.60 4.77
N ASN A 25 -6.12 -0.20 5.05
CA ASN A 25 -7.50 0.15 4.74
C ASN A 25 -7.93 1.44 5.42
N LYS A 26 -7.61 1.59 6.70
CA LYS A 26 -7.90 2.82 7.45
C LYS A 26 -7.21 4.03 6.83
N TRP A 27 -5.95 3.88 6.47
CA TRP A 27 -5.17 4.94 5.84
C TRP A 27 -5.81 5.37 4.51
N ILE A 28 -6.18 4.40 3.67
CA ILE A 28 -6.84 4.68 2.40
C ILE A 28 -8.15 5.43 2.62
N LEU A 29 -8.98 4.95 3.55
CA LEU A 29 -10.28 5.56 3.81
C LEU A 29 -10.18 7.00 4.33
N THR A 30 -9.16 7.28 5.14
CA THR A 30 -9.01 8.60 5.74
C THR A 30 -8.28 9.60 4.85
N THR A 31 -7.61 9.14 3.80
CA THR A 31 -6.81 10.00 2.93
C THR A 31 -7.19 9.89 1.45
N TYR A 32 -8.32 9.29 1.14
CA TYR A 32 -8.72 9.02 -0.24
C TYR A 32 -8.89 10.29 -1.09
N HIS A 33 -9.35 11.37 -0.47
CA HIS A 33 -9.52 12.64 -1.16
C HIS A 33 -8.40 13.60 -0.80
N SER A 34 -7.50 13.84 -1.75
CA SER A 34 -6.40 14.78 -1.57
C SER A 34 -6.89 16.23 -1.73
N ASP A 35 -6.43 17.13 -0.86
CA ASP A 35 -6.64 18.56 -1.02
C ASP A 35 -5.43 19.23 -1.70
N LYS A 36 -4.45 18.42 -2.11
CA LYS A 36 -3.23 18.87 -2.81
C LYS A 36 -2.33 19.78 -1.99
N SER A 37 -2.53 19.84 -0.68
CA SER A 37 -1.69 20.67 0.18
C SER A 37 -0.42 19.95 0.61
N ASP A 38 0.60 20.72 1.01
CA ASP A 38 1.82 20.16 1.58
C ASP A 38 1.53 19.43 2.89
N GLU A 39 0.56 19.93 3.64
CA GLU A 39 0.11 19.30 4.88
C GLU A 39 -0.43 17.90 4.62
N TYR A 40 -1.23 17.73 3.57
CA TYR A 40 -1.74 16.43 3.17
C TYR A 40 -0.60 15.45 2.86
N TRP A 41 0.37 15.87 2.06
CA TRP A 41 1.49 15.01 1.69
C TRP A 41 2.37 14.66 2.88
N SER A 42 2.58 15.61 3.76
CA SER A 42 3.33 15.38 4.99
C SER A 42 2.65 14.29 5.83
N TYR A 43 1.32 14.37 5.93
CA TYR A 43 0.53 13.37 6.64
C TYR A 43 0.59 12.01 5.96
N MET A 44 0.49 11.97 4.63
CA MET A 44 0.56 10.74 3.85
C MET A 44 1.87 9.99 4.07
N VAL A 45 2.98 10.69 3.98
CA VAL A 45 4.31 10.11 4.17
C VAL A 45 4.49 9.62 5.62
N LYS A 46 4.00 10.39 6.57
CA LYS A 46 4.04 10.02 7.98
C LYS A 46 3.30 8.73 8.26
N CYS A 47 2.10 8.61 7.70
CA CYS A 47 1.28 7.40 7.86
C CYS A 47 1.95 6.19 7.21
N ALA A 48 2.50 6.35 6.02
CA ALA A 48 3.21 5.27 5.32
C ALA A 48 4.37 4.77 6.16
N ASP A 49 5.20 5.68 6.67
CA ASP A 49 6.34 5.34 7.50
C ASP A 49 5.92 4.63 8.80
N ALA A 50 4.86 5.12 9.43
CA ALA A 50 4.33 4.52 10.66
C ALA A 50 3.82 3.10 10.43
N ILE A 51 3.12 2.87 9.32
CA ILE A 51 2.60 1.53 8.98
C ILE A 51 3.76 0.56 8.75
N ILE A 52 4.77 0.97 8.00
CA ILE A 52 5.92 0.14 7.69
C ILE A 52 6.70 -0.22 8.96
N LYS A 53 6.86 0.75 9.85
CA LYS A 53 7.59 0.54 11.11
C LYS A 53 6.83 -0.32 12.11
N LYS A 54 5.51 -0.17 12.16
CA LYS A 54 4.68 -0.90 13.11
C LYS A 54 4.53 -2.37 12.73
N TYR A 55 4.46 -2.66 11.44
CA TYR A 55 4.22 -4.02 10.95
C TYR A 55 5.43 -4.51 10.18
N PRO A 56 6.26 -5.39 10.80
CA PRO A 56 7.48 -5.90 10.14
C PRO A 56 7.25 -6.51 8.75
N VAL A 57 6.08 -7.13 8.53
CA VAL A 57 5.73 -7.66 7.20
C VAL A 57 5.67 -6.56 6.13
N GLY A 58 5.45 -5.31 6.55
CA GLY A 58 5.42 -4.17 5.63
C GLY A 58 6.78 -3.85 5.03
N ASN A 59 7.87 -4.41 5.59
CA ASN A 59 9.21 -4.25 5.02
C ASN A 59 9.51 -5.29 3.94
N ASP A 60 8.69 -6.33 3.84
CA ASP A 60 8.84 -7.31 2.77
C ASP A 60 8.47 -6.67 1.44
N GLN A 61 9.24 -6.96 0.42
CA GLN A 61 9.11 -6.30 -0.87
C GLN A 61 7.68 -6.24 -1.42
N PRO A 62 6.91 -7.34 -1.43
CA PRO A 62 5.56 -7.28 -1.97
C PRO A 62 4.61 -6.37 -1.19
N LEU A 63 4.69 -6.35 0.14
CA LEU A 63 3.80 -5.52 0.97
C LEU A 63 4.26 -4.07 1.04
N TYR A 64 5.57 -3.85 1.03
CA TYR A 64 6.16 -2.52 0.90
C TYR A 64 5.68 -1.85 -0.39
N GLY A 65 5.64 -2.63 -1.47
CA GLY A 65 5.14 -2.17 -2.75
C GLY A 65 3.68 -1.73 -2.71
N VAL A 66 2.85 -2.36 -1.88
CA VAL A 66 1.44 -1.97 -1.73
C VAL A 66 1.33 -0.55 -1.14
N VAL A 67 2.11 -0.27 -0.09
CA VAL A 67 2.13 1.06 0.54
C VAL A 67 2.60 2.12 -0.46
N PHE A 68 3.72 1.86 -1.12
CA PHE A 68 4.26 2.79 -2.12
C PHE A 68 3.38 2.92 -3.34
N GLY A 69 2.71 1.84 -3.74
CA GLY A 69 1.76 1.86 -4.84
C GLY A 69 0.62 2.82 -4.57
N PHE A 70 0.10 2.84 -3.35
CA PHE A 70 -0.94 3.79 -2.98
C PHE A 70 -0.40 5.23 -3.01
N LEU A 71 0.80 5.47 -2.46
CA LEU A 71 1.41 6.80 -2.50
C LEU A 71 1.61 7.28 -3.93
N GLU A 72 2.15 6.43 -4.80
CA GLU A 72 2.37 6.76 -6.19
C GLU A 72 1.06 7.04 -6.92
N GLY A 73 0.03 6.23 -6.65
CA GLY A 73 -1.29 6.41 -7.24
C GLY A 73 -1.91 7.74 -6.85
N MET A 74 -1.82 8.11 -5.59
CA MET A 74 -2.34 9.40 -5.12
C MET A 74 -1.53 10.56 -5.69
N SER A 75 -0.22 10.40 -5.83
CA SER A 75 0.62 11.41 -6.46
C SER A 75 0.24 11.62 -7.93
N ALA A 76 0.05 10.53 -8.66
CA ALA A 76 -0.36 10.58 -10.06
C ALA A 76 -1.71 11.26 -10.22
N LYS A 77 -2.67 10.94 -9.36
CA LYS A 77 -4.00 11.56 -9.36
C LYS A 77 -3.90 13.06 -9.10
N GLN A 78 -3.04 13.46 -8.16
CA GLN A 78 -2.87 14.86 -7.79
C GLN A 78 -2.24 15.68 -8.91
N THR A 79 -1.26 15.10 -9.63
CA THR A 79 -0.55 15.79 -10.70
C THR A 79 -1.24 15.67 -12.05
N GLY A 80 -2.32 14.90 -12.12
CA GLY A 80 -3.03 14.66 -13.37
C GLY A 80 -2.44 13.55 -14.23
N ASN A 81 -1.41 12.87 -13.74
CA ASN A 81 -0.85 11.72 -14.43
C ASN A 81 -1.74 10.50 -14.23
N ASP A 82 -1.78 9.65 -15.23
CA ASP A 82 -2.58 8.44 -15.19
C ASP A 82 -1.67 7.22 -15.24
N LEU A 83 -1.75 6.36 -14.23
CA LEU A 83 -0.97 5.14 -14.16
C LEU A 83 -1.63 3.96 -14.87
N HIS A 84 -2.88 4.12 -15.28
CA HIS A 84 -3.66 3.04 -15.90
C HIS A 84 -2.99 2.49 -17.16
N TRP A 85 -2.50 3.37 -18.01
CA TRP A 85 -1.82 2.97 -19.23
C TRP A 85 -0.60 2.09 -18.98
N SER A 86 0.13 2.35 -17.91
CA SER A 86 1.32 1.54 -17.55
C SER A 86 0.94 0.12 -17.23
N ILE A 87 -0.20 -0.08 -16.56
CA ILE A 87 -0.69 -1.41 -16.23
C ILE A 87 -1.11 -2.16 -17.49
N GLU A 88 -1.81 -1.48 -18.38
CA GLU A 88 -2.24 -2.07 -19.65
C GLU A 88 -1.05 -2.51 -20.51
N GLU A 89 -0.01 -1.70 -20.59
CA GLU A 89 1.17 -2.03 -21.34
C GLU A 89 1.91 -3.24 -20.78
N ARG A 90 1.93 -3.38 -19.46
CA ARG A 90 2.58 -4.52 -18.82
C ARG A 90 1.82 -5.82 -19.03
N ILE A 91 0.52 -5.74 -19.18
CA ILE A 91 -0.34 -6.91 -19.37
C ILE A 91 -0.25 -7.41 -20.82
N LYS A 92 -0.03 -6.52 -21.76
CA LYS A 92 0.15 -6.88 -23.15
C LYS A 92 1.48 -7.59 -23.37
#